data_f8de848f4b0ebe39360ec33dc46a115f
#
_entry.id   f8de848f4b0ebe39360ec33dc46a115f
#
_cell.length_a   1.000
_cell.length_b   1.000
_cell.length_c   1.000
_cell.angle_alpha   90.00
_cell.angle_beta   90.00
_cell.angle_gamma   90.00
#
_symmetry.space_group_name_H-M   'P 1'
#
loop_
_entity.id
_entity.type
_entity.pdbx_description
1 polymer ?
#
loop_
_entity_poly.entity_id
_entity_poly.type
_entity_poly.pdbx_seq_one_letter_code
_entity_poly.pdbx_strand_id
1 'polypeptide(L)'
;HPDADICNNINCCQAYKTEEDAQAAWGENADYYSAKIATAVRETDGMTILYQDKPILAAFFSAASGQTNNSGDVWINDLPYLQSVQSPEGENEVPNYYSIATFSQEEFKSTFLSQFPEADFSGSANTWFGAPTRNDSDMVLSISIGGVTVKGTQVRSLFALRSAAFTVAAEDGNIVFHVTGYGHGVGMSQYG
;
A
#
# COMPACT_ATOMS: atom_id res chain seq x y z
N HIS A 1 8.52 -18.02 -12.47
CA HIS A 1 9.53 -18.78 -11.69
C HIS A 1 9.70 -20.17 -12.33
N PRO A 2 10.71 -20.38 -13.17
CA PRO A 2 10.84 -21.66 -13.89
C PRO A 2 11.17 -22.85 -12.97
N ASP A 3 11.75 -22.59 -11.81
CA ASP A 3 12.25 -23.62 -10.90
C ASP A 3 11.61 -23.58 -9.50
N ALA A 4 10.59 -22.77 -9.29
CA ALA A 4 9.90 -22.64 -8.00
C ALA A 4 8.46 -22.13 -8.17
N ASP A 5 7.54 -22.57 -7.31
CA ASP A 5 6.15 -22.12 -7.30
C ASP A 5 6.01 -20.68 -6.78
N ILE A 6 6.89 -20.28 -5.88
CA ILE A 6 6.94 -18.93 -5.26
C ILE A 6 8.38 -18.44 -5.15
N CYS A 7 8.56 -17.15 -4.90
CA CYS A 7 9.85 -16.55 -4.54
C CYS A 7 9.75 -15.62 -3.32
N ASN A 8 10.90 -15.27 -2.77
CA ASN A 8 11.01 -14.39 -1.61
C ASN A 8 11.10 -12.88 -1.97
N ASN A 9 10.85 -12.51 -3.22
CA ASN A 9 10.85 -11.11 -3.64
C ASN A 9 9.49 -10.47 -3.36
N ILE A 10 9.47 -9.46 -2.48
CA ILE A 10 8.26 -8.73 -2.10
C ILE A 10 7.55 -8.05 -3.28
N ASN A 11 8.27 -7.73 -4.34
CA ASN A 11 7.68 -7.12 -5.55
C ASN A 11 7.10 -8.15 -6.53
N CYS A 12 7.22 -9.44 -6.21
CA CYS A 12 6.77 -10.54 -7.07
C CYS A 12 5.79 -11.45 -6.34
N CYS A 13 6.22 -12.11 -5.26
CA CYS A 13 5.38 -13.01 -4.46
C CYS A 13 5.21 -12.44 -3.05
N GLN A 14 6.12 -12.79 -2.13
CA GLN A 14 6.02 -12.41 -0.72
C GLN A 14 7.41 -12.31 -0.08
N ALA A 15 7.60 -11.32 0.80
CA ALA A 15 8.78 -11.29 1.65
C ALA A 15 8.85 -12.54 2.52
N TYR A 16 10.04 -13.10 2.65
CA TYR A 16 10.28 -14.31 3.42
C TYR A 16 11.29 -14.01 4.55
N LYS A 17 11.01 -14.56 5.73
CA LYS A 17 11.97 -14.66 6.82
C LYS A 17 12.24 -16.13 7.11
N THR A 18 13.49 -16.47 7.39
CA THR A 18 13.83 -17.80 7.89
C THR A 18 13.20 -18.01 9.27
N GLU A 19 13.03 -19.25 9.68
CA GLU A 19 12.54 -19.56 11.03
C GLU A 19 13.46 -18.98 12.10
N GLU A 20 14.78 -19.07 11.91
CA GLU A 20 15.79 -18.52 12.79
C GLU A 20 15.66 -16.99 12.95
N ASP A 21 15.54 -16.25 11.82
CA ASP A 21 15.35 -14.80 11.84
C ASP A 21 14.02 -14.39 12.49
N ALA A 22 12.96 -15.18 12.27
CA ALA A 22 11.66 -14.93 12.87
C ALA A 22 11.70 -15.15 14.37
N GLN A 23 12.27 -16.26 14.84
CA GLN A 23 12.44 -16.58 16.27
C GLN A 23 13.32 -15.54 16.98
N ALA A 24 14.41 -15.11 16.36
CA ALA A 24 15.26 -14.04 16.90
C ALA A 24 14.49 -12.72 17.05
N ALA A 25 13.63 -12.37 16.09
CA ALA A 25 12.83 -11.16 16.14
C ALA A 25 11.70 -11.23 17.19
N TRP A 26 11.16 -12.41 17.49
CA TRP A 26 10.08 -12.62 18.45
C TRP A 26 10.57 -12.75 19.91
N GLY A 27 11.86 -13.03 20.11
CA GLY A 27 12.47 -13.12 21.43
C GLY A 27 11.75 -14.12 22.35
N GLU A 28 11.32 -13.68 23.53
CA GLU A 28 10.64 -14.51 24.53
C GLU A 28 9.30 -15.10 24.04
N ASN A 29 8.70 -14.54 23.00
CA ASN A 29 7.45 -15.02 22.40
C ASN A 29 7.67 -16.01 21.25
N ALA A 30 8.91 -16.41 20.95
CA ALA A 30 9.25 -17.24 19.79
C ALA A 30 8.46 -18.54 19.75
N ASP A 31 8.42 -19.30 20.84
CA ASP A 31 7.70 -20.58 20.92
C ASP A 31 6.20 -20.41 20.70
N TYR A 32 5.60 -19.36 21.29
CA TYR A 32 4.18 -19.07 21.14
C TYR A 32 3.82 -18.73 19.70
N TYR A 33 4.57 -17.84 19.04
CA TYR A 33 4.29 -17.45 17.66
C TYR A 33 4.59 -18.57 16.67
N SER A 34 5.66 -19.35 16.89
CA SER A 34 5.96 -20.53 16.07
C SER A 34 4.84 -21.57 16.15
N ALA A 35 4.34 -21.87 17.34
CA ALA A 35 3.22 -22.79 17.53
C ALA A 35 1.92 -22.28 16.89
N LYS A 36 1.65 -20.98 17.00
CA LYS A 36 0.47 -20.33 16.39
C LYS A 36 0.49 -20.45 14.87
N ILE A 37 1.63 -20.14 14.24
CA ILE A 37 1.80 -20.25 12.78
C ILE A 37 1.70 -21.70 12.32
N ALA A 38 2.39 -22.64 12.99
CA ALA A 38 2.33 -24.05 12.66
C ALA A 38 0.90 -24.61 12.76
N THR A 39 0.13 -24.15 13.75
CA THR A 39 -1.28 -24.51 13.90
C THR A 39 -2.11 -23.96 12.74
N ALA A 40 -1.97 -22.68 12.41
CA ALA A 40 -2.69 -22.07 11.30
C ALA A 40 -2.42 -22.80 9.97
N VAL A 41 -1.16 -23.10 9.66
CA VAL A 41 -0.77 -23.84 8.46
C VAL A 41 -1.41 -25.24 8.45
N ARG A 42 -1.37 -25.98 9.57
CA ARG A 42 -1.96 -27.32 9.64
C ARG A 42 -3.49 -27.31 9.50
N GLU A 43 -4.17 -26.31 10.08
CA GLU A 43 -5.62 -26.20 10.05
C GLU A 43 -6.15 -25.75 8.69
N THR A 44 -5.32 -25.13 7.87
CA THR A 44 -5.66 -24.67 6.51
C THR A 44 -5.03 -25.52 5.40
N ASP A 45 -4.38 -26.63 5.76
CA ASP A 45 -3.74 -27.52 4.77
C ASP A 45 -4.76 -28.05 3.75
N GLY A 46 -4.43 -27.92 2.48
CA GLY A 46 -5.32 -28.29 1.37
C GLY A 46 -6.54 -27.38 1.17
N MET A 47 -6.71 -26.31 1.97
CA MET A 47 -7.82 -25.38 1.80
C MET A 47 -7.44 -24.25 0.84
N THR A 48 -8.38 -23.87 -0.04
CA THR A 48 -8.24 -22.71 -0.92
C THR A 48 -9.57 -21.98 -1.04
N ILE A 49 -9.53 -20.67 -1.27
CA ILE A 49 -10.72 -19.88 -1.52
C ILE A 49 -11.02 -19.91 -3.02
N LEU A 50 -12.26 -20.21 -3.36
CA LEU A 50 -12.71 -20.31 -4.75
C LEU A 50 -13.71 -19.21 -5.09
N TYR A 51 -13.67 -18.75 -6.33
CA TYR A 51 -14.70 -17.98 -6.99
C TYR A 51 -15.07 -18.64 -8.31
N GLN A 52 -16.33 -19.02 -8.47
CA GLN A 52 -16.81 -19.78 -9.64
C GLN A 52 -15.95 -21.04 -9.92
N ASP A 53 -15.70 -21.83 -8.87
CA ASP A 53 -14.92 -23.07 -8.88
C ASP A 53 -13.44 -22.92 -9.30
N LYS A 54 -12.90 -21.70 -9.26
CA LYS A 54 -11.49 -21.42 -9.54
C LYS A 54 -10.84 -20.76 -8.34
N PRO A 55 -9.56 -21.11 -8.03
CA PRO A 55 -8.81 -20.40 -7.00
C PRO A 55 -8.78 -18.89 -7.26
N ILE A 56 -9.02 -18.10 -6.21
CA ILE A 56 -8.94 -16.64 -6.29
C ILE A 56 -7.48 -16.15 -6.26
N LEU A 57 -7.27 -14.90 -6.68
CA LEU A 57 -6.11 -14.13 -6.27
C LEU A 57 -6.32 -13.71 -4.80
N ALA A 58 -5.71 -14.44 -3.87
CA ALA A 58 -5.83 -14.20 -2.44
C ALA A 58 -4.97 -13.01 -2.00
N ALA A 59 -5.30 -11.82 -2.51
CA ALA A 59 -4.59 -10.60 -2.21
C ALA A 59 -4.80 -10.17 -0.74
N PHE A 60 -3.74 -9.67 -0.11
CA PHE A 60 -3.77 -9.10 1.24
C PHE A 60 -2.79 -7.94 1.35
N PHE A 61 -2.98 -7.10 2.35
CA PHE A 61 -2.15 -5.91 2.60
C PHE A 61 -2.13 -5.60 4.10
N SER A 62 -1.33 -4.63 4.52
CA SER A 62 -1.14 -4.37 5.94
C SER A 62 -2.35 -3.71 6.59
N ALA A 63 -2.74 -2.50 6.18
CA ALA A 63 -3.83 -1.78 6.81
C ALA A 63 -4.59 -0.89 5.83
N ALA A 64 -5.92 -0.95 5.86
CA ALA A 64 -6.81 -0.10 5.08
C ALA A 64 -6.92 1.31 5.66
N SER A 65 -7.47 2.23 4.88
CA SER A 65 -7.81 3.59 5.30
C SER A 65 -9.31 3.73 5.66
N GLY A 66 -9.86 2.70 6.34
CA GLY A 66 -11.27 2.60 6.73
C GLY A 66 -12.11 1.73 5.79
N GLN A 67 -11.69 1.58 4.54
CA GLN A 67 -12.26 0.66 3.54
C GLN A 67 -11.15 0.07 2.69
N THR A 68 -11.38 -1.13 2.14
CA THR A 68 -10.53 -1.71 1.11
C THR A 68 -10.79 -1.05 -0.25
N ASN A 69 -9.88 -1.24 -1.21
CA ASN A 69 -10.03 -0.73 -2.57
C ASN A 69 -10.62 -1.79 -3.51
N ASN A 70 -11.36 -1.35 -4.52
CA ASN A 70 -11.65 -2.21 -5.67
C ASN A 70 -10.35 -2.53 -6.41
N SER A 71 -10.21 -3.75 -6.89
CA SER A 71 -9.01 -4.16 -7.65
C SER A 71 -8.80 -3.31 -8.91
N GLY A 72 -9.86 -2.88 -9.59
CA GLY A 72 -9.80 -2.04 -10.78
C GLY A 72 -9.27 -0.62 -10.53
N ASP A 73 -9.37 -0.10 -9.29
CA ASP A 73 -8.80 1.20 -8.92
C ASP A 73 -7.27 1.14 -8.77
N VAL A 74 -6.73 -0.03 -8.44
CA VAL A 74 -5.32 -0.24 -8.13
C VAL A 74 -4.58 -0.95 -9.25
N TRP A 75 -5.21 -1.96 -9.84
CA TRP A 75 -4.63 -2.81 -10.88
C TRP A 75 -5.36 -2.67 -12.22
N ILE A 76 -4.84 -3.31 -13.26
CA ILE A 76 -5.47 -3.30 -14.60
C ILE A 76 -6.76 -4.13 -14.60
N ASN A 77 -6.79 -5.25 -13.83
CA ASN A 77 -7.91 -6.16 -13.81
C ASN A 77 -8.87 -5.81 -12.68
N ASP A 78 -10.13 -5.57 -13.03
CA ASP A 78 -11.22 -5.46 -12.07
C ASP A 78 -11.79 -6.86 -11.79
N LEU A 79 -11.43 -7.41 -10.62
CA LEU A 79 -11.82 -8.74 -10.20
C LEU A 79 -13.10 -8.67 -9.36
N PRO A 80 -14.20 -9.35 -9.76
CA PRO A 80 -15.51 -9.17 -9.14
C PRO A 80 -15.58 -9.63 -7.67
N TYR A 81 -14.60 -10.37 -7.19
CA TYR A 81 -14.48 -10.80 -5.79
C TYR A 81 -13.49 -9.94 -4.96
N LEU A 82 -12.81 -8.96 -5.57
CA LEU A 82 -11.93 -8.01 -4.91
C LEU A 82 -12.52 -6.61 -5.00
N GLN A 83 -13.65 -6.43 -4.33
CA GLN A 83 -14.38 -5.17 -4.25
C GLN A 83 -14.16 -4.48 -2.91
N SER A 84 -14.40 -3.18 -2.88
CA SER A 84 -14.30 -2.37 -1.66
C SER A 84 -15.31 -2.83 -0.61
N VAL A 85 -14.82 -3.04 0.59
CA VAL A 85 -15.62 -3.33 1.79
C VAL A 85 -15.11 -2.51 2.97
N GLN A 86 -15.95 -2.29 3.97
CA GLN A 86 -15.52 -1.65 5.21
C GLN A 86 -14.47 -2.51 5.92
N SER A 87 -13.44 -1.88 6.43
CA SER A 87 -12.34 -2.48 7.17
C SER A 87 -12.10 -1.60 8.40
N PRO A 88 -12.64 -1.98 9.58
CA PRO A 88 -12.81 -1.08 10.73
C PRO A 88 -11.56 -0.91 11.59
N GLU A 89 -10.37 -1.14 11.04
CA GLU A 89 -9.12 -0.84 11.71
C GLU A 89 -8.81 0.65 11.73
N GLY A 90 -8.02 1.08 12.72
CA GLY A 90 -7.61 2.46 12.90
C GLY A 90 -6.32 2.62 13.69
N GLU A 91 -6.05 3.82 14.17
CA GLU A 91 -4.81 4.13 14.90
C GLU A 91 -4.66 3.37 16.23
N ASN A 92 -5.77 2.86 16.80
CA ASN A 92 -5.73 2.09 18.05
C ASN A 92 -5.21 0.66 17.81
N GLU A 93 -5.49 0.08 16.64
CA GLU A 93 -5.14 -1.30 16.29
C GLU A 93 -3.85 -1.36 15.46
N VAL A 94 -3.60 -0.33 14.64
CA VAL A 94 -2.52 -0.36 13.63
C VAL A 94 -1.38 0.55 14.02
N PRO A 95 -0.20 0.03 14.33
CA PRO A 95 0.98 0.85 14.58
C PRO A 95 1.33 1.73 13.37
N ASN A 96 1.53 3.04 13.59
CA ASN A 96 1.79 4.02 12.54
C ASN A 96 0.71 4.03 11.45
N TYR A 97 -0.56 3.94 11.85
CA TYR A 97 -1.72 4.06 10.95
C TYR A 97 -1.66 5.34 10.13
N TYR A 98 -1.33 6.46 10.78
CA TYR A 98 -0.96 7.71 10.13
C TYR A 98 0.56 7.79 10.02
N SER A 99 1.05 8.24 8.89
CA SER A 99 2.47 8.48 8.66
C SER A 99 2.69 9.75 7.85
N ILE A 100 3.84 10.38 8.05
CA ILE A 100 4.22 11.62 7.37
C ILE A 100 5.48 11.33 6.56
N ALA A 101 5.50 11.79 5.32
CA ALA A 101 6.69 11.80 4.49
C ALA A 101 6.98 13.25 4.05
N THR A 102 8.17 13.72 4.35
CA THR A 102 8.59 15.11 4.11
C THR A 102 9.77 15.12 3.14
N PHE A 103 9.68 15.96 2.13
CA PHE A 103 10.72 16.19 1.13
C PHE A 103 11.00 17.68 1.03
N SER A 104 12.26 18.08 0.85
CA SER A 104 12.54 19.42 0.40
C SER A 104 11.90 19.67 -0.97
N GLN A 105 11.59 20.92 -1.30
CA GLN A 105 11.02 21.23 -2.63
C GLN A 105 11.93 20.77 -3.77
N GLU A 106 13.24 20.77 -3.56
CA GLU A 106 14.23 20.37 -4.55
C GLU A 106 14.25 18.85 -4.76
N GLU A 107 14.23 18.07 -3.68
CA GLU A 107 14.10 16.61 -3.72
C GLU A 107 12.78 16.19 -4.38
N PHE A 108 11.67 16.83 -4.00
CA PHE A 108 10.37 16.56 -4.61
C PHE A 108 10.39 16.81 -6.12
N LYS A 109 10.86 17.99 -6.56
CA LYS A 109 10.98 18.34 -7.99
C LYS A 109 11.84 17.34 -8.74
N SER A 110 13.06 17.08 -8.25
CA SER A 110 14.00 16.19 -8.92
C SER A 110 13.43 14.78 -9.05
N THR A 111 12.79 14.28 -8.01
CA THR A 111 12.14 12.96 -7.99
C THR A 111 10.98 12.93 -8.99
N PHE A 112 10.09 13.93 -8.96
CA PHE A 112 8.93 13.94 -9.84
C PHE A 112 9.33 14.10 -11.31
N LEU A 113 10.24 15.04 -11.63
CA LEU A 113 10.73 15.28 -12.99
C LEU A 113 11.48 14.10 -13.58
N SER A 114 12.01 13.19 -12.76
CA SER A 114 12.66 11.96 -13.24
C SER A 114 11.70 11.05 -14.02
N GLN A 115 10.40 11.10 -13.73
CA GLN A 115 9.36 10.34 -14.42
C GLN A 115 8.43 11.19 -15.28
N PHE A 116 8.26 12.47 -14.92
CA PHE A 116 7.34 13.40 -15.56
C PHE A 116 8.07 14.71 -15.93
N PRO A 117 8.97 14.66 -16.93
CA PRO A 117 9.84 15.80 -17.26
C PRO A 117 9.08 17.02 -17.79
N GLU A 118 7.80 16.85 -18.20
CA GLU A 118 6.92 17.92 -18.67
C GLU A 118 6.27 18.73 -17.53
N ALA A 119 6.43 18.33 -16.27
CA ALA A 119 5.84 19.04 -15.14
C ALA A 119 6.48 20.41 -14.91
N ASP A 120 5.65 21.43 -14.64
CA ASP A 120 6.06 22.78 -14.37
C ASP A 120 6.04 23.10 -12.87
N PHE A 121 7.20 23.37 -12.31
CA PHE A 121 7.40 23.80 -10.92
C PHE A 121 7.98 25.21 -10.81
N SER A 122 7.78 26.05 -11.81
CA SER A 122 8.28 27.44 -11.84
C SER A 122 7.56 28.36 -10.86
N GLY A 123 6.31 28.03 -10.50
CA GLY A 123 5.49 28.78 -9.55
C GLY A 123 5.78 28.46 -8.08
N SER A 124 5.04 29.10 -7.18
CA SER A 124 5.06 28.79 -5.74
C SER A 124 4.64 27.35 -5.50
N ALA A 125 5.29 26.65 -4.55
CA ALA A 125 4.98 25.28 -4.19
C ALA A 125 3.51 25.05 -3.79
N ASN A 126 2.85 26.07 -3.24
CA ASN A 126 1.41 26.05 -2.93
C ASN A 126 0.51 25.88 -4.17
N THR A 127 1.02 26.12 -5.38
CA THR A 127 0.28 26.01 -6.63
C THR A 127 0.60 24.75 -7.42
N TRP A 128 1.48 23.89 -6.92
CA TRP A 128 1.91 22.68 -7.65
C TRP A 128 0.85 21.57 -7.67
N PHE A 129 -0.05 21.58 -6.68
CA PHE A 129 -1.01 20.49 -6.47
C PHE A 129 -2.43 20.94 -6.81
N GLY A 130 -3.08 20.23 -7.73
CA GLY A 130 -4.51 20.35 -7.98
C GLY A 130 -5.33 19.51 -7.01
N ALA A 131 -6.66 19.69 -7.05
CA ALA A 131 -7.57 18.86 -6.24
C ALA A 131 -7.52 17.40 -6.72
N PRO A 132 -7.31 16.42 -5.80
CA PRO A 132 -7.33 15.02 -6.15
C PRO A 132 -8.76 14.51 -6.38
N THR A 133 -8.92 13.52 -7.27
CA THR A 133 -10.09 12.64 -7.25
C THR A 133 -9.79 11.44 -6.37
N ARG A 134 -10.80 10.98 -5.61
CA ARG A 134 -10.67 9.88 -4.66
C ARG A 134 -11.78 8.88 -4.83
N ASN A 135 -11.56 7.65 -4.39
CA ASN A 135 -12.61 6.66 -4.20
C ASN A 135 -13.12 6.67 -2.74
N ASP A 136 -14.06 5.76 -2.43
CA ASP A 136 -14.70 5.69 -1.12
C ASP A 136 -13.76 5.27 0.02
N SER A 137 -12.60 4.69 -0.30
CA SER A 137 -11.53 4.35 0.66
C SER A 137 -10.52 5.49 0.87
N ASP A 138 -10.84 6.71 0.42
CA ASP A 138 -9.97 7.89 0.45
C ASP A 138 -8.66 7.76 -0.34
N MET A 139 -8.52 6.69 -1.16
CA MET A 139 -7.38 6.53 -2.05
C MET A 139 -7.43 7.59 -3.16
N VAL A 140 -6.31 8.23 -3.42
CA VAL A 140 -6.15 9.13 -4.56
C VAL A 140 -6.17 8.34 -5.86
N LEU A 141 -7.23 8.49 -6.66
CA LEU A 141 -7.33 7.92 -8.00
C LEU A 141 -6.48 8.71 -8.99
N SER A 142 -6.58 10.03 -8.93
CA SER A 142 -5.74 10.93 -9.73
C SER A 142 -5.52 12.27 -9.02
N ILE A 143 -4.40 12.92 -9.33
CA ILE A 143 -4.05 14.26 -8.87
C ILE A 143 -3.23 14.97 -9.94
N SER A 144 -3.44 16.29 -10.12
CA SER A 144 -2.55 17.11 -10.93
C SER A 144 -1.36 17.58 -10.10
N ILE A 145 -0.15 17.39 -10.59
CA ILE A 145 1.10 17.83 -9.95
C ILE A 145 1.96 18.53 -11.03
N GLY A 146 2.27 19.80 -10.82
CA GLY A 146 2.99 20.60 -11.82
C GLY A 146 2.29 20.63 -13.19
N GLY A 147 0.94 20.59 -13.20
CA GLY A 147 0.14 20.56 -14.44
C GLY A 147 -0.02 19.17 -15.07
N VAL A 148 0.69 18.15 -14.58
CA VAL A 148 0.60 16.76 -15.07
C VAL A 148 -0.36 15.95 -14.21
N THR A 149 -1.34 15.29 -14.83
CA THR A 149 -2.26 14.40 -14.10
C THR A 149 -1.66 13.00 -13.96
N VAL A 150 -1.51 12.55 -12.72
CA VAL A 150 -0.91 11.26 -12.37
C VAL A 150 -1.83 10.46 -11.46
N LYS A 151 -1.68 9.12 -11.43
CA LYS A 151 -2.40 8.26 -10.50
C LYS A 151 -1.78 8.34 -9.10
N GLY A 152 -2.60 8.24 -8.05
CA GLY A 152 -2.12 8.17 -6.68
C GLY A 152 -1.17 6.99 -6.44
N THR A 153 -1.38 5.86 -7.12
CA THR A 153 -0.49 4.69 -7.09
C THR A 153 0.89 4.98 -7.68
N GLN A 154 0.99 5.84 -8.70
CA GLN A 154 2.27 6.29 -9.26
C GLN A 154 3.00 7.21 -8.27
N VAL A 155 2.27 8.15 -7.64
CA VAL A 155 2.83 9.03 -6.59
C VAL A 155 3.33 8.18 -5.42
N ARG A 156 2.52 7.22 -4.95
CA ARG A 156 2.92 6.28 -3.90
C ARG A 156 4.23 5.57 -4.22
N SER A 157 4.36 5.04 -5.42
CA SER A 157 5.57 4.31 -5.84
C SER A 157 6.78 5.23 -5.96
N LEU A 158 6.59 6.42 -6.53
CA LEU A 158 7.66 7.38 -6.79
C LEU A 158 8.28 7.93 -5.49
N PHE A 159 7.43 8.22 -4.49
CA PHE A 159 7.85 8.78 -3.20
C PHE A 159 7.91 7.74 -2.08
N ALA A 160 7.80 6.45 -2.40
CA ALA A 160 7.82 5.34 -1.44
C ALA A 160 6.82 5.51 -0.28
N LEU A 161 5.63 6.07 -0.57
CA LEU A 161 4.58 6.27 0.43
C LEU A 161 3.98 4.92 0.86
N ARG A 162 3.54 4.84 2.10
CA ARG A 162 2.95 3.62 2.66
C ARG A 162 1.68 3.18 1.93
N SER A 163 0.83 4.13 1.53
CA SER A 163 -0.40 3.88 0.76
C SER A 163 -0.64 4.98 -0.27
N ALA A 164 -1.67 4.83 -1.09
CA ALA A 164 -2.16 5.87 -1.98
C ALA A 164 -3.31 6.71 -1.36
N ALA A 165 -3.66 6.47 -0.09
CA ALA A 165 -4.56 7.31 0.68
C ALA A 165 -3.73 8.40 1.38
N PHE A 166 -3.49 9.51 0.67
CA PHE A 166 -2.65 10.60 1.16
C PHE A 166 -3.25 11.98 0.87
N THR A 167 -2.86 12.96 1.67
CA THR A 167 -2.91 14.38 1.30
C THR A 167 -1.51 14.89 1.07
N VAL A 168 -1.35 15.95 0.29
CA VAL A 168 -0.06 16.59 0.01
C VAL A 168 -0.22 18.10 0.01
N ALA A 169 0.72 18.79 0.64
CA ALA A 169 0.77 20.24 0.70
C ALA A 169 2.22 20.75 0.78
N ALA A 170 2.40 22.03 0.49
CA ALA A 170 3.63 22.73 0.81
C ALA A 170 3.51 23.32 2.23
N GLU A 171 4.40 22.90 3.14
CA GLU A 171 4.41 23.28 4.54
C GLU A 171 5.86 23.66 4.96
N ASP A 172 6.05 24.80 5.57
CA ASP A 172 7.35 25.27 6.10
C ASP A 172 8.55 25.09 5.13
N GLY A 173 8.29 25.35 3.84
CA GLY A 173 9.32 25.24 2.79
C GLY A 173 9.58 23.83 2.29
N ASN A 174 8.85 22.84 2.77
CA ASN A 174 8.90 21.45 2.34
C ASN A 174 7.61 21.04 1.63
N ILE A 175 7.63 19.87 1.00
CA ILE A 175 6.45 19.13 0.52
C ILE A 175 6.17 18.02 1.52
N VAL A 176 4.98 18.01 2.10
CA VAL A 176 4.58 17.09 3.16
C VAL A 176 3.42 16.23 2.66
N PHE A 177 3.58 14.92 2.77
CA PHE A 177 2.52 13.95 2.60
C PHE A 177 2.04 13.45 3.94
N HIS A 178 0.73 13.51 4.19
CA HIS A 178 0.07 12.80 5.28
C HIS A 178 -0.60 11.56 4.69
N VAL A 179 -0.22 10.38 5.16
CA VAL A 179 -0.59 9.10 4.57
C VAL A 179 -1.33 8.26 5.60
N THR A 180 -2.46 7.67 5.19
CA THR A 180 -3.29 6.79 6.03
C THR A 180 -3.17 5.34 5.56
N GLY A 181 -3.01 4.40 6.48
CA GLY A 181 -2.92 2.97 6.19
C GLY A 181 -1.59 2.54 5.57
N TYR A 182 -1.51 1.27 5.14
CA TYR A 182 -0.30 0.70 4.57
C TYR A 182 -0.60 -0.44 3.59
N GLY A 183 -0.12 -0.32 2.37
CA GLY A 183 -0.25 -1.31 1.32
C GLY A 183 -1.07 -0.80 0.13
N HIS A 184 -1.49 -1.73 -0.73
CA HIS A 184 -2.29 -1.42 -1.92
C HIS A 184 -3.80 -1.35 -1.64
N GLY A 185 -4.24 -1.82 -0.47
CA GLY A 185 -5.63 -1.72 -0.03
C GLY A 185 -6.60 -2.71 -0.68
N VAL A 186 -6.16 -3.69 -1.46
CA VAL A 186 -7.03 -4.65 -2.16
C VAL A 186 -7.04 -5.99 -1.44
N GLY A 187 -8.22 -6.58 -1.24
CA GLY A 187 -8.39 -7.87 -0.59
C GLY A 187 -8.40 -7.78 0.93
N MET A 188 -7.72 -8.69 1.63
CA MET A 188 -7.78 -8.80 3.08
C MET A 188 -6.79 -7.85 3.77
N SER A 189 -7.27 -7.03 4.71
CA SER A 189 -6.40 -6.32 5.64
C SER A 189 -5.86 -7.29 6.70
N GLN A 190 -4.60 -7.08 7.15
CA GLN A 190 -4.02 -7.85 8.24
C GLN A 190 -4.57 -7.46 9.62
N TYR A 191 -5.21 -6.29 9.74
CA TYR A 191 -5.77 -5.74 10.98
C TYR A 191 -7.30 -5.67 10.98
N GLY A 192 -7.93 -5.73 9.80
CA GLY A 192 -9.38 -5.67 9.64
C GLY A 192 -10.11 -7.00 9.74
#